data_93cea10105390fab0fa248661e325c1a
#
_entry.id   93cea10105390fab0fa248661e325c1a
#
_cell.length_a   1.000
_cell.length_b   1.000
_cell.length_c   1.000
_cell.angle_alpha   90.00
_cell.angle_beta   90.00
_cell.angle_gamma   90.00
#
_symmetry.space_group_name_H-M   'P 1'
#
loop_
_entity.id
_entity.type
_entity.pdbx_description
1 polymer ?
#
loop_
_entity_poly.entity_id
_entity_poly.type
_entity_poly.pdbx_seq_one_letter_code
_entity_poly.pdbx_strand_id
1 'polypeptide(L)'
;MLAGEVDIGFMAIPPFLIAKDKGMDWKIISGLSESPLGLMSNKENINALADFKAENRIALPQPGSIQHILLSMAAEHELGNAEAFDDQLLTMNHPDAMNSLLAGKELSAHFASPPYLFLESRESGIKQILSAKDAFEGDFTFIVGVSTIQFYQSNSKNYQLFEEALTKAIKYINEKPDESAEILAANYNLNKKELAEYLSWPGMRYTQEIKGLEKFMKFMAAEGYLSRGDYPISELIFDQGTAESDEK
;
A
#
# COMPACT_ATOMS: atom_id res chain seq x y z
N MET A 1 15.36 8.83 -2.74
CA MET A 1 16.04 7.77 -3.51
C MET A 1 16.51 8.28 -4.88
N LEU A 2 15.67 8.82 -5.78
CA LEU A 2 16.11 9.32 -7.09
C LEU A 2 17.20 10.41 -7.01
N ALA A 3 17.10 11.32 -6.06
CA ALA A 3 18.09 12.39 -5.87
C ALA A 3 19.36 11.94 -5.12
N GLY A 4 19.47 10.65 -4.74
CA GLY A 4 20.60 10.14 -3.97
C GLY A 4 20.65 10.56 -2.49
N GLU A 5 19.60 11.21 -1.99
CA GLU A 5 19.54 11.69 -0.60
C GLU A 5 18.97 10.64 0.37
N VAL A 6 18.36 9.60 -0.15
CA VAL A 6 17.73 8.52 0.62
C VAL A 6 18.11 7.19 -0.01
N ASP A 7 18.69 6.29 0.78
CA ASP A 7 19.14 4.96 0.35
C ASP A 7 18.06 3.89 0.53
N ILE A 8 17.23 4.03 1.57
CA ILE A 8 16.17 3.09 1.90
C ILE A 8 14.85 3.87 2.04
N GLY A 9 13.79 3.34 1.44
CA GLY A 9 12.45 3.93 1.52
C GLY A 9 11.38 2.85 1.66
N PHE A 10 10.18 3.28 2.01
CA PHE A 10 9.01 2.40 2.09
C PHE A 10 7.97 2.85 1.08
N MET A 11 7.42 1.90 0.35
CA MET A 11 6.39 2.18 -0.68
C MET A 11 5.52 0.95 -0.92
N ALA A 12 4.39 1.13 -1.59
CA ALA A 12 3.56 0.03 -2.04
C ALA A 12 4.20 -0.72 -3.22
N ILE A 13 3.77 -1.96 -3.46
CA ILE A 13 4.30 -2.80 -4.55
C ILE A 13 4.12 -2.15 -5.94
N PRO A 14 2.95 -1.63 -6.35
CA PRO A 14 2.80 -1.06 -7.68
C PRO A 14 3.74 0.11 -8.00
N PRO A 15 3.91 1.14 -7.18
CA PRO A 15 4.89 2.19 -7.44
C PRO A 15 6.34 1.67 -7.47
N PHE A 16 6.69 0.64 -6.68
CA PHE A 16 7.99 -0.01 -6.80
C PHE A 16 8.18 -0.65 -8.18
N LEU A 17 7.19 -1.42 -8.66
CA LEU A 17 7.24 -2.06 -9.98
C LEU A 17 7.35 -1.03 -11.11
N ILE A 18 6.60 0.07 -11.04
CA ILE A 18 6.71 1.18 -12.00
C ILE A 18 8.11 1.80 -11.99
N ALA A 19 8.69 2.01 -10.80
CA ALA A 19 10.05 2.53 -10.69
C ALA A 19 11.08 1.56 -11.28
N LYS A 20 10.93 0.27 -11.02
CA LYS A 20 11.77 -0.78 -11.58
C LYS A 20 11.68 -0.84 -13.10
N ASP A 21 10.48 -0.77 -13.66
CA ASP A 21 10.24 -0.77 -15.11
C ASP A 21 10.84 0.46 -15.81
N LYS A 22 10.91 1.59 -15.08
CA LYS A 22 11.62 2.82 -15.52
C LYS A 22 13.14 2.76 -15.31
N GLY A 23 13.70 1.61 -14.98
CA GLY A 23 15.14 1.39 -14.88
C GLY A 23 15.77 1.79 -13.55
N MET A 24 14.98 1.95 -12.48
CA MET A 24 15.56 2.24 -11.17
C MET A 24 16.26 1.00 -10.60
N ASP A 25 17.49 1.18 -10.16
CA ASP A 25 18.31 0.15 -9.52
C ASP A 25 17.93 -0.06 -8.05
N TRP A 26 16.66 -0.43 -7.86
CA TRP A 26 16.09 -0.69 -6.55
C TRP A 26 15.66 -2.14 -6.42
N LYS A 27 15.74 -2.67 -5.22
CA LYS A 27 15.17 -3.97 -4.86
C LYS A 27 14.45 -3.89 -3.52
N ILE A 28 13.50 -4.80 -3.33
CA ILE A 28 12.79 -4.97 -2.06
C ILE A 28 13.72 -5.65 -1.07
N ILE A 29 13.79 -5.08 0.13
CA ILE A 29 14.49 -5.64 1.29
C ILE A 29 13.56 -6.65 1.98
N SER A 30 12.31 -6.25 2.23
CA SER A 30 11.37 -6.97 3.10
C SER A 30 9.95 -6.46 2.87
N GLY A 31 8.95 -7.28 3.18
CA GLY A 31 7.63 -6.77 3.50
C GLY A 31 7.66 -5.93 4.77
N LEU A 32 6.64 -5.12 4.98
CA LEU A 32 6.42 -4.37 6.22
C LEU A 32 5.02 -4.60 6.76
N SER A 33 4.00 -4.46 5.91
CA SER A 33 2.61 -4.60 6.36
C SER A 33 1.68 -5.12 5.28
N GLU A 34 0.72 -5.92 5.72
CA GLU A 34 -0.57 -6.11 5.08
C GLU A 34 -1.54 -5.14 5.77
N SER A 35 -2.36 -4.44 5.01
CA SER A 35 -3.28 -3.45 5.58
C SER A 35 -4.61 -3.46 4.84
N PRO A 36 -5.74 -3.27 5.52
CA PRO A 36 -7.01 -3.10 4.83
C PRO A 36 -7.01 -1.77 4.10
N LEU A 37 -7.36 -1.81 2.82
CA LEU A 37 -7.69 -0.65 2.01
C LEU A 37 -9.10 -0.86 1.47
N GLY A 38 -9.78 0.22 1.05
CA GLY A 38 -11.11 0.08 0.49
C GLY A 38 -11.63 1.34 -0.16
N LEU A 39 -12.57 1.14 -1.09
CA LEU A 39 -13.33 2.20 -1.72
C LEU A 39 -14.51 2.57 -0.82
N MET A 40 -14.46 3.75 -0.24
CA MET A 40 -15.47 4.32 0.64
C MET A 40 -16.36 5.29 -0.12
N SER A 41 -17.67 5.28 0.12
CA SER A 41 -18.59 6.20 -0.54
C SER A 41 -19.58 6.86 0.43
N ASN A 42 -19.92 8.12 0.12
CA ASN A 42 -20.96 8.90 0.79
C ASN A 42 -22.31 8.90 0.02
N LYS A 43 -22.43 8.10 -1.05
CA LYS A 43 -23.65 8.07 -1.89
C LYS A 43 -24.48 6.83 -1.54
N GLU A 44 -25.75 7.05 -1.14
CA GLU A 44 -26.67 5.96 -0.80
C GLU A 44 -26.93 5.01 -1.97
N ASN A 45 -26.98 5.56 -3.19
CA ASN A 45 -27.29 4.83 -4.41
C ASN A 45 -26.08 4.11 -5.05
N ILE A 46 -24.86 4.23 -4.50
CA ILE A 46 -23.68 3.51 -4.98
C ILE A 46 -23.38 2.36 -4.01
N ASN A 47 -23.57 1.11 -4.44
CA ASN A 47 -23.35 -0.11 -3.66
C ASN A 47 -22.33 -1.06 -4.30
N ALA A 48 -22.03 -0.85 -5.60
CA ALA A 48 -21.07 -1.63 -6.37
C ALA A 48 -20.40 -0.72 -7.41
N LEU A 49 -19.34 -1.20 -8.07
CA LEU A 49 -18.65 -0.45 -9.12
C LEU A 49 -19.60 -0.11 -10.30
N ALA A 50 -20.53 -0.99 -10.63
CA ALA A 50 -21.50 -0.77 -11.70
C ALA A 50 -22.50 0.38 -11.44
N ASP A 51 -22.62 0.86 -10.20
CA ASP A 51 -23.52 1.97 -9.85
C ASP A 51 -22.92 3.35 -10.13
N PHE A 52 -21.60 3.42 -10.38
CA PHE A 52 -20.94 4.68 -10.71
C PHE A 52 -21.37 5.20 -12.07
N LYS A 53 -21.61 6.50 -12.13
CA LYS A 53 -21.95 7.23 -13.35
C LYS A 53 -20.82 8.20 -13.70
N ALA A 54 -20.80 8.68 -14.93
CA ALA A 54 -19.75 9.55 -15.45
C ALA A 54 -19.51 10.84 -14.64
N GLU A 55 -20.53 11.34 -13.93
CA GLU A 55 -20.42 12.50 -13.05
C GLU A 55 -19.80 12.20 -11.68
N ASN A 56 -19.72 10.93 -11.27
CA ASN A 56 -19.10 10.56 -9.99
C ASN A 56 -17.60 10.77 -10.04
N ARG A 57 -17.02 11.13 -8.90
CA ARG A 57 -15.58 11.36 -8.75
C ARG A 57 -15.02 10.50 -7.64
N ILE A 58 -13.88 9.87 -7.92
CA ILE A 58 -13.18 8.95 -7.03
C ILE A 58 -11.82 9.55 -6.69
N ALA A 59 -11.57 9.83 -5.41
CA ALA A 59 -10.27 10.29 -4.97
C ALA A 59 -9.33 9.12 -4.68
N LEU A 60 -8.06 9.29 -5.05
CA LEU A 60 -6.94 8.42 -4.70
C LEU A 60 -5.63 9.24 -4.73
N PRO A 61 -4.52 8.74 -4.15
CA PRO A 61 -3.28 9.53 -4.03
C PRO A 61 -2.71 9.98 -5.37
N GLN A 62 -2.67 9.08 -6.35
CA GLN A 62 -2.19 9.40 -7.71
C GLN A 62 -2.40 8.20 -8.66
N PRO A 63 -2.41 8.41 -9.98
CA PRO A 63 -2.31 7.33 -10.96
C PRO A 63 -1.07 6.46 -10.71
N GLY A 64 -1.21 5.13 -10.82
CA GLY A 64 -0.15 4.17 -10.51
C GLY A 64 0.05 3.89 -9.01
N SER A 65 -0.70 4.52 -8.11
CA SER A 65 -0.76 4.11 -6.70
C SER A 65 -1.39 2.73 -6.57
N ILE A 66 -1.18 2.06 -5.44
CA ILE A 66 -1.82 0.76 -5.19
C ILE A 66 -3.35 0.86 -5.21
N GLN A 67 -3.91 1.99 -4.76
CA GLN A 67 -5.35 2.26 -4.81
C GLN A 67 -5.86 2.29 -6.25
N HIS A 68 -5.11 2.93 -7.16
CA HIS A 68 -5.45 2.95 -8.58
C HIS A 68 -5.41 1.53 -9.17
N ILE A 69 -4.32 0.80 -8.97
CA ILE A 69 -4.16 -0.56 -9.51
C ILE A 69 -5.22 -1.52 -8.98
N LEU A 70 -5.56 -1.44 -7.68
CA LEU A 70 -6.64 -2.26 -7.10
C LEU A 70 -8.01 -1.89 -7.67
N LEU A 71 -8.28 -0.61 -7.90
CA LEU A 71 -9.52 -0.17 -8.56
C LEU A 71 -9.60 -0.70 -9.99
N SER A 72 -8.51 -0.62 -10.75
CA SER A 72 -8.41 -1.17 -12.10
C SER A 72 -8.58 -2.69 -12.15
N MET A 73 -7.98 -3.42 -11.17
CA MET A 73 -8.18 -4.88 -11.05
C MET A 73 -9.64 -5.25 -10.84
N ALA A 74 -10.32 -4.54 -9.93
CA ALA A 74 -11.74 -4.77 -9.68
C ALA A 74 -12.61 -4.36 -10.88
N ALA A 75 -12.28 -3.25 -11.55
CA ALA A 75 -13.00 -2.79 -12.75
C ALA A 75 -12.84 -3.78 -13.91
N GLU A 76 -11.66 -4.34 -14.12
CA GLU A 76 -11.45 -5.40 -15.12
C GLU A 76 -12.28 -6.64 -14.79
N HIS A 77 -12.24 -7.09 -13.52
CA HIS A 77 -12.96 -8.28 -13.10
C HIS A 77 -14.49 -8.12 -13.18
N GLU A 78 -15.04 -6.99 -12.72
CA GLU A 78 -16.48 -6.78 -12.60
C GLU A 78 -17.12 -6.20 -13.88
N LEU A 79 -16.38 -5.35 -14.62
CA LEU A 79 -16.91 -4.58 -15.74
C LEU A 79 -16.23 -4.94 -17.07
N GLY A 80 -15.15 -5.73 -17.08
CA GLY A 80 -14.37 -6.09 -18.26
C GLY A 80 -13.60 -4.91 -18.86
N ASN A 81 -13.26 -3.90 -18.05
CA ASN A 81 -12.52 -2.73 -18.48
C ASN A 81 -11.71 -2.14 -17.31
N ALA A 82 -10.41 -2.37 -17.29
CA ALA A 82 -9.50 -1.86 -16.25
C ALA A 82 -9.48 -0.32 -16.13
N GLU A 83 -9.73 0.39 -17.24
CA GLU A 83 -9.72 1.87 -17.33
C GLU A 83 -11.10 2.50 -17.10
N ALA A 84 -12.11 1.71 -16.66
CA ALA A 84 -13.50 2.17 -16.57
C ALA A 84 -13.71 3.46 -15.74
N PHE A 85 -12.78 3.76 -14.84
CA PHE A 85 -12.87 4.90 -13.93
C PHE A 85 -11.83 5.99 -14.17
N ASP A 86 -10.92 5.87 -15.14
CA ASP A 86 -9.78 6.78 -15.30
C ASP A 86 -10.19 8.24 -15.46
N ASP A 87 -11.26 8.51 -16.22
CA ASP A 87 -11.82 9.85 -16.40
C ASP A 87 -12.52 10.42 -15.15
N GLN A 88 -12.73 9.58 -14.13
CA GLN A 88 -13.43 9.94 -12.89
C GLN A 88 -12.47 10.16 -11.72
N LEU A 89 -11.15 9.88 -11.93
CA LEU A 89 -10.17 9.95 -10.88
C LEU A 89 -9.80 11.39 -10.51
N LEU A 90 -9.69 11.65 -9.21
CA LEU A 90 -9.15 12.88 -8.66
C LEU A 90 -7.92 12.56 -7.80
N THR A 91 -6.79 13.15 -8.17
CA THR A 91 -5.57 13.06 -7.35
C THR A 91 -5.70 13.91 -6.10
N MET A 92 -5.76 13.25 -4.94
CA MET A 92 -5.84 13.90 -3.63
C MET A 92 -5.05 13.11 -2.60
N ASN A 93 -4.38 13.81 -1.67
CA ASN A 93 -3.88 13.15 -0.46
C ASN A 93 -5.05 12.69 0.42
N HIS A 94 -4.82 11.67 1.24
CA HIS A 94 -5.89 11.07 2.04
C HIS A 94 -6.61 12.04 3.00
N PRO A 95 -5.92 12.98 3.73
CA PRO A 95 -6.62 13.96 4.57
C PRO A 95 -7.63 14.81 3.81
N ASP A 96 -7.23 15.34 2.64
CA ASP A 96 -8.09 16.20 1.81
C ASP A 96 -9.22 15.39 1.19
N ALA A 97 -8.94 14.16 0.75
CA ALA A 97 -9.94 13.25 0.20
C ALA A 97 -11.01 12.90 1.25
N MET A 98 -10.62 12.55 2.48
CA MET A 98 -11.55 12.31 3.58
C MET A 98 -12.42 13.54 3.85
N ASN A 99 -11.82 14.71 4.02
CA ASN A 99 -12.55 15.96 4.28
C ASN A 99 -13.55 16.27 3.15
N SER A 100 -13.16 16.05 1.89
CA SER A 100 -14.03 16.25 0.72
C SER A 100 -15.18 15.24 0.68
N LEU A 101 -14.88 13.97 1.00
CA LEU A 101 -15.90 12.91 1.09
C LEU A 101 -16.94 13.22 2.16
N LEU A 102 -16.50 13.64 3.35
CA LEU A 102 -17.37 14.01 4.47
C LEU A 102 -18.22 15.27 4.14
N ALA A 103 -17.66 16.21 3.41
CA ALA A 103 -18.40 17.40 2.96
C ALA A 103 -19.53 17.09 1.97
N GLY A 104 -19.50 15.92 1.32
CA GLY A 104 -20.60 15.40 0.49
C GLY A 104 -20.83 16.12 -0.84
N LYS A 105 -19.92 17.02 -1.27
CA LYS A 105 -20.15 17.92 -2.43
C LYS A 105 -19.69 17.28 -3.75
N GLU A 106 -18.42 17.34 -4.04
CA GLU A 106 -17.86 16.96 -5.35
C GLU A 106 -17.42 15.50 -5.41
N LEU A 107 -16.96 14.96 -4.28
CA LEU A 107 -16.44 13.62 -4.21
C LEU A 107 -17.56 12.60 -3.94
N SER A 108 -17.56 11.52 -4.71
CA SER A 108 -18.49 10.41 -4.54
C SER A 108 -17.89 9.23 -3.80
N ALA A 109 -16.56 9.03 -3.94
CA ALA A 109 -15.85 7.97 -3.27
C ALA A 109 -14.37 8.31 -3.06
N HIS A 110 -13.75 7.65 -2.08
CA HIS A 110 -12.32 7.72 -1.77
C HIS A 110 -11.77 6.31 -1.61
N PHE A 111 -10.73 5.97 -2.36
CA PHE A 111 -10.01 4.72 -2.12
C PHE A 111 -9.02 4.93 -0.97
N ALA A 112 -9.50 4.66 0.23
CA ALA A 112 -8.82 4.98 1.47
C ALA A 112 -7.84 3.89 1.92
N SER A 113 -6.82 4.31 2.66
CA SER A 113 -5.91 3.44 3.43
C SER A 113 -5.92 3.86 4.91
N PRO A 114 -5.42 3.01 5.83
CA PRO A 114 -5.27 3.42 7.23
C PRO A 114 -4.40 4.69 7.38
N PRO A 115 -4.70 5.58 8.33
CA PRO A 115 -5.82 5.50 9.28
C PRO A 115 -7.16 5.99 8.71
N TYR A 116 -7.20 6.59 7.51
CA TYR A 116 -8.39 7.25 6.95
C TYR A 116 -9.54 6.27 6.69
N LEU A 117 -9.25 5.04 6.23
CA LEU A 117 -10.26 3.99 6.12
C LEU A 117 -10.99 3.76 7.46
N PHE A 118 -10.25 3.74 8.57
CA PHE A 118 -10.83 3.53 9.90
C PHE A 118 -11.65 4.72 10.37
N LEU A 119 -11.19 5.94 10.07
CA LEU A 119 -11.92 7.16 10.39
C LEU A 119 -13.23 7.23 9.59
N GLU A 120 -13.15 7.04 8.28
CA GLU A 120 -14.31 7.06 7.39
C GLU A 120 -15.34 5.99 7.71
N SER A 121 -14.89 4.78 8.11
CA SER A 121 -15.79 3.68 8.47
C SER A 121 -16.62 3.93 9.75
N ARG A 122 -16.26 4.94 10.55
CA ARG A 122 -16.99 5.35 11.75
C ARG A 122 -17.99 6.47 11.48
N GLU A 123 -17.91 7.09 10.30
CA GLU A 123 -18.76 8.21 9.95
C GLU A 123 -20.11 7.75 9.44
N SER A 124 -21.17 8.37 9.97
CA SER A 124 -22.53 8.08 9.52
C SER A 124 -22.72 8.48 8.07
N GLY A 125 -23.29 7.59 7.27
CA GLY A 125 -23.53 7.84 5.84
C GLY A 125 -22.33 7.52 4.93
N ILE A 126 -21.21 7.08 5.49
CA ILE A 126 -20.09 6.51 4.73
C ILE A 126 -20.16 4.99 4.78
N LYS A 127 -19.98 4.35 3.65
CA LYS A 127 -19.93 2.88 3.55
C LYS A 127 -18.81 2.42 2.64
N GLN A 128 -18.26 1.26 2.95
CA GLN A 128 -17.30 0.58 2.08
C GLN A 128 -18.06 -0.14 0.95
N ILE A 129 -17.65 0.11 -0.29
CA ILE A 129 -18.24 -0.49 -1.48
C ILE A 129 -17.40 -1.67 -1.97
N LEU A 130 -16.06 -1.52 -1.87
CA LEU A 130 -15.09 -2.50 -2.32
C LEU A 130 -13.97 -2.62 -1.29
N SER A 131 -13.63 -3.82 -0.88
CA SER A 131 -12.41 -4.05 -0.13
C SER A 131 -11.23 -4.29 -1.07
N ALA A 132 -10.03 -3.89 -0.65
CA ALA A 132 -8.82 -4.18 -1.41
C ALA A 132 -8.56 -5.69 -1.55
N LYS A 133 -8.97 -6.47 -0.55
CA LYS A 133 -8.86 -7.94 -0.59
C LYS A 133 -9.75 -8.55 -1.68
N ASP A 134 -10.96 -8.03 -1.85
CA ASP A 134 -11.88 -8.46 -2.92
C ASP A 134 -11.37 -7.98 -4.27
N ALA A 135 -10.91 -6.72 -4.38
CA ALA A 135 -10.31 -6.17 -5.59
C ALA A 135 -9.10 -6.97 -6.08
N PHE A 136 -8.25 -7.39 -5.15
CA PHE A 136 -7.08 -8.20 -5.44
C PHE A 136 -7.40 -9.70 -5.54
N GLU A 137 -8.55 -10.16 -5.04
CA GLU A 137 -8.93 -11.57 -4.88
C GLU A 137 -7.86 -12.36 -4.10
N GLY A 138 -7.54 -11.89 -2.91
CA GLY A 138 -6.57 -12.52 -2.02
C GLY A 138 -5.82 -11.57 -1.10
N ASP A 139 -4.82 -12.11 -0.42
CA ASP A 139 -3.95 -11.34 0.46
C ASP A 139 -2.73 -10.80 -0.32
N PHE A 140 -2.30 -9.60 0.03
CA PHE A 140 -1.13 -8.96 -0.56
C PHE A 140 -0.40 -8.08 0.46
N THR A 141 0.88 -7.86 0.21
CA THR A 141 1.68 -6.91 0.97
C THR A 141 1.36 -5.49 0.51
N PHE A 142 0.95 -4.64 1.44
CA PHE A 142 0.67 -3.23 1.13
C PHE A 142 1.98 -2.44 1.01
N ILE A 143 2.81 -2.46 2.04
CA ILE A 143 4.07 -1.71 2.08
C ILE A 143 5.27 -2.66 2.09
N VAL A 144 6.25 -2.35 1.28
CA VAL A 144 7.57 -2.99 1.23
C VAL A 144 8.67 -2.00 1.54
N GLY A 145 9.73 -2.46 2.18
CA GLY A 145 11.00 -1.74 2.32
C GLY A 145 11.84 -1.94 1.06
N VAL A 146 12.38 -0.87 0.52
CA VAL A 146 13.15 -0.85 -0.73
C VAL A 146 14.49 -0.18 -0.51
N SER A 147 15.57 -0.76 -1.06
CA SER A 147 16.90 -0.14 -1.06
C SER A 147 17.45 0.02 -2.47
N THR A 148 18.37 0.97 -2.63
CA THR A 148 19.21 1.04 -3.82
C THR A 148 20.22 -0.09 -3.83
N ILE A 149 20.53 -0.65 -5.01
CA ILE A 149 21.58 -1.67 -5.16
C ILE A 149 22.94 -1.09 -4.76
N GLN A 150 23.19 0.19 -5.04
CA GLN A 150 24.41 0.88 -4.64
C GLN A 150 24.62 0.86 -3.12
N PHE A 151 23.58 1.18 -2.34
CA PHE A 151 23.68 1.16 -0.87
C PHE A 151 23.96 -0.25 -0.35
N TYR A 152 23.24 -1.24 -0.85
CA TYR A 152 23.44 -2.65 -0.50
C TYR A 152 24.90 -3.08 -0.72
N GLN A 153 25.50 -2.72 -1.86
CA GLN A 153 26.87 -3.10 -2.22
C GLN A 153 27.95 -2.31 -1.47
N SER A 154 27.73 -1.00 -1.30
CA SER A 154 28.76 -0.10 -0.74
C SER A 154 28.70 0.03 0.78
N ASN A 155 27.58 -0.32 1.41
CA ASN A 155 27.31 -0.14 2.84
C ASN A 155 26.69 -1.40 3.46
N SER A 156 27.20 -2.58 3.11
CA SER A 156 26.64 -3.89 3.50
C SER A 156 26.39 -4.02 5.01
N LYS A 157 27.30 -3.50 5.84
CA LYS A 157 27.14 -3.48 7.30
C LYS A 157 25.93 -2.66 7.74
N ASN A 158 25.73 -1.46 7.21
CA ASN A 158 24.58 -0.61 7.56
C ASN A 158 23.28 -1.21 7.02
N TYR A 159 23.33 -1.84 5.85
CA TYR A 159 22.20 -2.58 5.30
C TYR A 159 21.76 -3.72 6.24
N GLN A 160 22.70 -4.55 6.71
CA GLN A 160 22.41 -5.64 7.67
C GLN A 160 21.84 -5.12 8.98
N LEU A 161 22.43 -4.05 9.53
CA LEU A 161 21.93 -3.41 10.76
C LEU A 161 20.49 -2.88 10.57
N PHE A 162 20.17 -2.38 9.38
CA PHE A 162 18.82 -1.95 9.06
C PHE A 162 17.83 -3.13 9.00
N GLU A 163 18.19 -4.24 8.34
CA GLU A 163 17.37 -5.46 8.30
C GLU A 163 17.10 -6.01 9.70
N GLU A 164 18.14 -6.07 10.55
CA GLU A 164 17.99 -6.48 11.95
C GLU A 164 17.05 -5.54 12.73
N ALA A 165 17.21 -4.23 12.54
CA ALA A 165 16.35 -3.23 13.20
C ALA A 165 14.90 -3.35 12.75
N LEU A 166 14.66 -3.54 11.45
CA LEU A 166 13.33 -3.74 10.87
C LEU A 166 12.67 -5.01 11.43
N THR A 167 13.42 -6.12 11.46
CA THR A 167 12.97 -7.39 12.05
C THR A 167 12.55 -7.22 13.50
N LYS A 168 13.39 -6.54 14.31
CA LYS A 168 13.10 -6.24 15.72
C LYS A 168 11.88 -5.35 15.87
N ALA A 169 11.71 -4.33 15.02
CA ALA A 169 10.57 -3.43 15.06
C ALA A 169 9.26 -4.16 14.72
N ILE A 170 9.25 -4.98 13.66
CA ILE A 170 8.08 -5.79 13.28
C ILE A 170 7.70 -6.74 14.42
N LYS A 171 8.68 -7.44 14.99
CA LYS A 171 8.46 -8.32 16.13
C LYS A 171 7.88 -7.56 17.32
N TYR A 172 8.46 -6.39 17.64
CA TYR A 172 8.03 -5.56 18.76
C TYR A 172 6.58 -5.08 18.61
N ILE A 173 6.18 -4.62 17.43
CA ILE A 173 4.79 -4.21 17.17
C ILE A 173 3.81 -5.37 17.38
N ASN A 174 4.17 -6.57 16.90
CA ASN A 174 3.32 -7.75 17.03
C ASN A 174 3.21 -8.28 18.46
N GLU A 175 4.31 -8.25 19.23
CA GLU A 175 4.35 -8.78 20.60
C GLU A 175 3.89 -7.77 21.66
N LYS A 176 4.04 -6.46 21.36
CA LYS A 176 3.81 -5.37 22.30
C LYS A 176 3.01 -4.21 21.68
N PRO A 177 1.79 -4.46 21.21
CA PRO A 177 1.00 -3.45 20.50
C PRO A 177 0.71 -2.21 21.36
N ASP A 178 0.45 -2.36 22.66
CA ASP A 178 0.18 -1.23 23.56
C ASP A 178 1.40 -0.34 23.79
N GLU A 179 2.60 -0.93 23.96
CA GLU A 179 3.86 -0.20 24.09
C GLU A 179 4.21 0.48 22.76
N SER A 180 3.97 -0.20 21.63
CA SER A 180 4.14 0.36 20.30
C SER A 180 3.23 1.55 20.05
N ALA A 181 1.96 1.46 20.46
CA ALA A 181 1.02 2.56 20.38
C ALA A 181 1.46 3.78 21.21
N GLU A 182 2.07 3.56 22.38
CA GLU A 182 2.60 4.64 23.21
C GLU A 182 3.77 5.38 22.54
N ILE A 183 4.72 4.62 21.99
CA ILE A 183 5.87 5.17 21.25
C ILE A 183 5.39 5.97 20.03
N LEU A 184 4.48 5.41 19.25
CA LEU A 184 3.96 6.06 18.03
C LEU A 184 3.10 7.28 18.37
N ALA A 185 2.26 7.21 19.39
CA ALA A 185 1.43 8.32 19.82
C ALA A 185 2.26 9.56 20.19
N ALA A 186 3.37 9.35 20.91
CA ALA A 186 4.29 10.42 21.28
C ALA A 186 4.96 11.09 20.06
N ASN A 187 5.25 10.31 18.99
CA ASN A 187 5.92 10.81 17.79
C ASN A 187 4.96 11.46 16.77
N TYR A 188 3.68 11.03 16.74
CA TYR A 188 2.73 11.47 15.73
C TYR A 188 1.63 12.39 16.28
N ASN A 189 1.69 12.76 17.58
CA ASN A 189 0.67 13.57 18.25
C ASN A 189 -0.75 13.00 18.11
N LEU A 190 -0.87 11.68 18.20
CA LEU A 190 -2.12 10.93 18.14
C LEU A 190 -2.51 10.39 19.51
N ASN A 191 -3.80 10.08 19.68
CA ASN A 191 -4.29 9.45 20.90
C ASN A 191 -3.79 7.99 20.98
N LYS A 192 -3.13 7.62 22.11
CA LYS A 192 -2.59 6.27 22.34
C LYS A 192 -3.64 5.17 22.15
N LYS A 193 -4.86 5.37 22.71
CA LYS A 193 -5.93 4.37 22.63
C LYS A 193 -6.39 4.17 21.19
N GLU A 194 -6.52 5.25 20.45
CA GLU A 194 -6.89 5.22 19.04
C GLU A 194 -5.81 4.54 18.20
N LEU A 195 -4.55 4.83 18.50
CA LEU A 195 -3.43 4.20 17.79
C LEU A 195 -3.34 2.70 18.08
N ALA A 196 -3.54 2.27 19.31
CA ALA A 196 -3.60 0.84 19.68
C ALA A 196 -4.72 0.11 18.91
N GLU A 197 -5.87 0.77 18.74
CA GLU A 197 -6.97 0.26 17.94
C GLU A 197 -6.59 0.15 16.45
N TYR A 198 -5.92 1.15 15.88
CA TYR A 198 -5.45 1.10 14.49
C TYR A 198 -4.41 -0.01 14.25
N LEU A 199 -3.47 -0.19 15.17
CA LEU A 199 -2.46 -1.25 15.08
C LEU A 199 -3.05 -2.66 15.12
N SER A 200 -4.19 -2.83 15.78
CA SER A 200 -4.90 -4.10 15.95
C SER A 200 -6.17 -4.24 15.09
N TRP A 201 -6.41 -3.31 14.17
CA TRP A 201 -7.60 -3.34 13.32
C TRP A 201 -7.62 -4.62 12.46
N PRO A 202 -8.82 -5.23 12.26
CA PRO A 202 -8.94 -6.41 11.40
C PRO A 202 -8.31 -6.22 10.03
N GLY A 203 -7.38 -7.10 9.66
CA GLY A 203 -6.62 -7.01 8.40
C GLY A 203 -5.29 -6.28 8.50
N MET A 204 -4.98 -5.61 9.63
CA MET A 204 -3.64 -5.10 9.90
C MET A 204 -2.72 -6.25 10.32
N ARG A 205 -1.60 -6.39 9.63
CA ARG A 205 -0.57 -7.38 9.95
C ARG A 205 0.82 -6.82 9.62
N TYR A 206 1.72 -6.86 10.56
CA TYR A 206 3.11 -6.48 10.34
C TYR A 206 3.93 -7.72 10.11
N THR A 207 4.54 -7.83 8.93
CA THR A 207 5.26 -9.04 8.50
C THR A 207 6.30 -8.72 7.44
N GLN A 208 7.40 -9.49 7.46
CA GLN A 208 8.43 -9.44 6.42
C GLN A 208 8.06 -10.24 5.17
N GLU A 209 7.03 -11.06 5.24
CA GLU A 209 6.52 -11.83 4.10
C GLU A 209 6.07 -10.89 2.97
N ILE A 210 6.40 -11.25 1.72
CA ILE A 210 6.00 -10.50 0.53
C ILE A 210 4.99 -11.35 -0.24
N LYS A 211 3.77 -10.84 -0.35
CA LYS A 211 2.67 -11.48 -1.07
C LYS A 211 2.19 -10.62 -2.23
N GLY A 212 1.70 -11.26 -3.25
CA GLY A 212 1.00 -10.61 -4.36
C GLY A 212 1.88 -9.95 -5.41
N LEU A 213 3.21 -9.95 -5.26
CA LEU A 213 4.14 -9.30 -6.18
C LEU A 213 3.94 -9.74 -7.63
N GLU A 214 3.89 -11.05 -7.88
CA GLU A 214 3.70 -11.58 -9.23
C GLU A 214 2.32 -11.27 -9.81
N LYS A 215 1.25 -11.29 -9.00
CA LYS A 215 -0.10 -10.98 -9.47
C LYS A 215 -0.21 -9.51 -9.87
N PHE A 216 0.33 -8.59 -9.07
CA PHE A 216 0.43 -7.17 -9.45
C PHE A 216 1.23 -7.00 -10.75
N MET A 217 2.41 -7.61 -10.83
CA MET A 217 3.29 -7.49 -12.01
C MET A 217 2.60 -7.97 -13.28
N LYS A 218 1.94 -9.13 -13.24
CA LYS A 218 1.22 -9.70 -14.40
C LYS A 218 0.05 -8.82 -14.82
N PHE A 219 -0.79 -8.39 -13.88
CA PHE A 219 -1.90 -7.50 -14.18
C PHE A 219 -1.41 -6.18 -14.76
N MET A 220 -0.46 -5.53 -14.08
CA MET A 220 0.06 -4.24 -14.52
C MET A 220 0.72 -4.27 -15.90
N ALA A 221 1.33 -5.40 -16.28
CA ALA A 221 1.87 -5.58 -17.61
C ALA A 221 0.77 -5.83 -18.66
N ALA A 222 -0.26 -6.60 -18.32
CA ALA A 222 -1.39 -6.85 -19.21
C ALA A 222 -2.14 -5.56 -19.55
N GLU A 223 -2.29 -4.67 -18.58
CA GLU A 223 -3.00 -3.39 -18.71
C GLU A 223 -2.08 -2.21 -19.08
N GLY A 224 -0.84 -2.47 -19.48
CA GLY A 224 0.07 -1.45 -20.01
C GLY A 224 0.69 -0.49 -18.96
N TYR A 225 0.52 -0.75 -17.67
CA TYR A 225 1.19 0.01 -16.59
C TYR A 225 2.69 -0.29 -16.50
N LEU A 226 3.11 -1.48 -17.00
CA LEU A 226 4.50 -1.90 -17.11
C LEU A 226 4.81 -2.33 -18.55
N SER A 227 6.04 -2.16 -18.97
CA SER A 227 6.52 -2.61 -20.30
C SER A 227 6.63 -4.13 -20.40
N ARG A 228 6.77 -4.84 -19.26
CA ARG A 228 6.89 -6.31 -19.16
C ARG A 228 6.40 -6.82 -17.80
N GLY A 229 5.92 -8.07 -17.78
CA GLY A 229 5.41 -8.74 -16.58
C GLY A 229 6.20 -9.98 -16.15
N ASP A 230 7.45 -10.12 -16.59
CA ASP A 230 8.25 -11.35 -16.41
C ASP A 230 9.61 -11.07 -15.73
N TYR A 231 9.68 -10.04 -14.89
CA TYR A 231 10.89 -9.80 -14.10
C TYR A 231 11.19 -11.01 -13.18
N PRO A 232 12.41 -11.57 -13.24
CA PRO A 232 12.82 -12.58 -12.27
C PRO A 232 12.75 -12.03 -10.84
N ILE A 233 12.29 -12.84 -9.89
CA ILE A 233 12.21 -12.43 -8.48
C ILE A 233 13.56 -11.96 -7.93
N SER A 234 14.66 -12.57 -8.38
CA SER A 234 16.03 -12.16 -8.02
C SER A 234 16.41 -10.75 -8.48
N GLU A 235 15.71 -10.19 -9.48
CA GLU A 235 15.87 -8.78 -9.88
C GLU A 235 15.04 -7.83 -9.04
N LEU A 236 13.99 -8.31 -8.36
CA LEU A 236 13.04 -7.53 -7.60
C LEU A 236 13.32 -7.54 -6.10
N ILE A 237 13.84 -8.63 -5.56
CA ILE A 237 14.07 -8.82 -4.12
C ILE A 237 15.55 -9.11 -3.90
N PHE A 238 16.14 -8.53 -2.84
CA PHE A 238 17.48 -8.96 -2.39
C PHE A 238 17.41 -10.39 -1.85
N ASP A 239 18.45 -11.18 -2.10
CA ASP A 239 18.56 -12.47 -1.45
C ASP A 239 18.53 -12.25 0.08
N GLN A 240 17.53 -12.79 0.73
CA GLN A 240 17.53 -12.86 2.20
C GLN A 240 18.57 -13.91 2.56
N GLY A 241 19.80 -13.46 2.77
CA GLY A 241 20.86 -14.35 3.19
C GLY A 241 20.40 -15.08 4.44
N THR A 242 20.30 -16.39 4.35
CA THR A 242 20.42 -17.24 5.53
C THR A 242 21.75 -16.81 6.15
N ALA A 243 21.71 -16.13 7.28
CA ALA A 243 22.90 -15.90 8.08
C ALA A 243 23.46 -17.29 8.39
N GLU A 244 24.41 -17.76 7.58
CA GLU A 244 25.31 -18.82 8.01
C GLU A 244 26.04 -18.24 9.21
N SER A 245 25.68 -18.76 10.37
CA SER A 245 26.42 -18.57 11.59
C SER A 245 27.83 -19.06 11.32
N ASP A 246 28.76 -18.15 11.03
CA ASP A 246 30.16 -18.41 11.20
C ASP A 246 30.42 -18.56 12.70
N GLU A 247 30.11 -19.75 13.23
CA GLU A 247 30.74 -20.28 14.41
C GLU A 247 32.17 -20.67 14.02
N LYS A 248 33.10 -19.81 14.31
CA LYS A 248 34.52 -20.18 14.54
C LYS A 248 35.11 -19.41 15.70
#